data_5152c0f2cd2bf7024b96302b10c1e227
#
_entry.id   5152c0f2cd2bf7024b96302b10c1e227
#
_cell.length_a   1.000
_cell.length_b   1.000
_cell.length_c   1.000
_cell.angle_alpha   90.00
_cell.angle_beta   90.00
_cell.angle_gamma   90.00
#
_symmetry.space_group_name_H-M   'P 1'
#
loop_
_entity.id
_entity.type
_entity.pdbx_description
1 polymer ?
#
loop_
_entity_poly.entity_id
_entity_poly.type
_entity_poly.pdbx_seq_one_letter_code
_entity_poly.pdbx_strand_id
1 'polypeptide(L)'
;MKEFELKYGCNPNQKPSKIYMENGAELPIEILCGRPGYINFLDAFNSWQLVKELKEATGMPCATSFKHVSPTSAAVGKKLSDKLKKACFVDDIEGLDESPLACAYARARGTDRMSSFGDWIALSDVCDKTTATLIKREISDGVIAPGYTDEALEILKSKRKGNYNIVKIDPNYIPEEQEKKQVYGITFEQGRNNFKINKELFSEVVTENKEFPEDAIIDLIISMITLKYTQSNSVCYAYDGQAIGVGAGQQSRIHCTRLAGTKADTWHLRQHEKVLNLPFLPTISRPDRDNVIDGYINKNEEDVCADGVWQKYFTTQPEPLTNEEIRAYLDTITGVSVGSDAFFPFSDNIERARRSGVSYIAEPGGSIRDDIVIDCCNKYGIVMAFTKMRLFHH
;
A
#
# COMPACT_ATOMS: atom_id res chain seq x y z
N MET A 1 -24.22 18.24 -4.52
CA MET A 1 -23.45 19.29 -3.80
C MET A 1 -22.41 19.88 -4.76
N LYS A 2 -22.47 21.19 -5.06
CA LYS A 2 -21.56 21.82 -6.04
C LYS A 2 -20.19 22.21 -5.49
N GLU A 3 -20.09 22.51 -4.22
CA GLU A 3 -18.85 22.81 -3.53
C GLU A 3 -18.91 22.37 -2.06
N PHE A 4 -17.77 22.17 -1.46
CA PHE A 4 -17.63 21.83 -0.05
C PHE A 4 -16.52 22.67 0.58
N GLU A 5 -16.88 23.50 1.57
CA GLU A 5 -15.94 24.31 2.31
C GLU A 5 -15.13 23.46 3.29
N LEU A 6 -13.83 23.69 3.29
CA LEU A 6 -12.87 23.02 4.16
C LEU A 6 -12.44 23.95 5.30
N LYS A 7 -12.07 23.39 6.42
CA LYS A 7 -11.58 24.15 7.57
C LYS A 7 -10.33 24.97 7.24
N TYR A 8 -9.44 24.42 6.43
CA TYR A 8 -8.21 25.00 5.88
C TYR A 8 -7.66 24.10 4.76
N GLY A 9 -6.65 24.54 4.04
CA GLY A 9 -5.95 23.76 3.01
C GLY A 9 -5.02 22.71 3.62
N CYS A 10 -3.82 22.55 3.05
CA CYS A 10 -2.82 21.64 3.63
C CYS A 10 -2.42 22.04 5.06
N ASN A 11 -2.40 23.33 5.37
CA ASN A 11 -2.00 23.87 6.66
C ASN A 11 -3.05 24.83 7.24
N PRO A 12 -3.12 25.00 8.57
CA PRO A 12 -4.13 25.85 9.23
C PRO A 12 -4.18 27.31 8.78
N ASN A 13 -3.07 27.85 8.28
CA ASN A 13 -2.96 29.21 7.76
C ASN A 13 -3.44 29.37 6.32
N GLN A 14 -3.67 28.28 5.59
CA GLN A 14 -4.10 28.28 4.19
C GLN A 14 -5.62 28.34 4.11
N LYS A 15 -6.16 29.56 4.21
CA LYS A 15 -7.60 29.89 4.16
C LYS A 15 -7.86 31.04 3.20
N PRO A 16 -9.03 31.08 2.53
CA PRO A 16 -10.10 30.08 2.54
C PRO A 16 -9.70 28.79 1.82
N SER A 17 -10.49 27.71 2.03
CA SER A 17 -10.24 26.41 1.37
C SER A 17 -11.55 25.71 1.03
N LYS A 18 -11.66 25.16 -0.15
CA LYS A 18 -12.82 24.39 -0.61
C LYS A 18 -12.45 23.40 -1.71
N ILE A 19 -13.34 22.43 -1.95
CA ILE A 19 -13.31 21.58 -3.14
C ILE A 19 -14.57 21.86 -3.99
N TYR A 20 -14.43 21.83 -5.29
CA TYR A 20 -15.50 22.04 -6.27
C TYR A 20 -15.08 21.49 -7.64
N MET A 21 -16.06 21.33 -8.54
CA MET A 21 -15.81 20.99 -9.94
C MET A 21 -15.60 22.26 -10.77
N GLU A 22 -14.49 22.38 -11.50
CA GLU A 22 -14.16 23.57 -12.29
C GLU A 22 -15.25 23.90 -13.34
N ASN A 23 -15.87 22.87 -13.91
CA ASN A 23 -16.97 23.00 -14.88
C ASN A 23 -18.33 23.35 -14.22
N GLY A 24 -18.41 23.55 -12.91
CA GLY A 24 -19.60 23.88 -12.15
C GLY A 24 -20.59 22.72 -11.93
N ALA A 25 -20.19 21.49 -12.28
CA ALA A 25 -20.98 20.28 -12.01
C ALA A 25 -21.05 20.00 -10.49
N GLU A 26 -21.89 19.07 -10.11
CA GLU A 26 -21.88 18.54 -8.74
C GLU A 26 -20.65 17.67 -8.49
N LEU A 27 -20.17 17.67 -7.25
CA LEU A 27 -19.12 16.76 -6.80
C LEU A 27 -19.61 15.30 -6.93
N PRO A 28 -18.81 14.38 -7.47
CA PRO A 28 -19.19 12.98 -7.65
C PRO A 28 -19.12 12.19 -6.34
N ILE A 29 -19.38 12.83 -5.21
CA ILE A 29 -19.29 12.24 -3.86
C ILE A 29 -20.49 12.66 -2.99
N GLU A 30 -20.76 11.83 -2.00
CA GLU A 30 -21.66 12.10 -0.89
C GLU A 30 -20.89 11.87 0.43
N ILE A 31 -20.92 12.84 1.33
CA ILE A 31 -20.32 12.72 2.67
C ILE A 31 -21.40 12.18 3.60
N LEU A 32 -21.27 10.90 3.98
CA LEU A 32 -22.24 10.19 4.81
C LEU A 32 -22.03 10.44 6.31
N CYS A 33 -20.81 10.78 6.71
CA CYS A 33 -20.44 11.08 8.08
C CYS A 33 -19.11 11.85 8.13
N GLY A 34 -18.90 12.60 9.19
CA GLY A 34 -17.67 13.36 9.43
C GLY A 34 -17.55 14.64 8.60
N ARG A 35 -16.36 15.21 8.63
CA ARG A 35 -16.00 16.40 7.85
C ARG A 35 -14.55 16.28 7.36
N PRO A 36 -14.31 15.59 6.24
CA PRO A 36 -12.98 15.39 5.71
C PRO A 36 -12.27 16.72 5.43
N GLY A 37 -10.97 16.77 5.68
CA GLY A 37 -10.14 17.93 5.38
C GLY A 37 -9.49 17.82 3.99
N TYR A 38 -8.69 18.83 3.65
CA TYR A 38 -8.02 18.95 2.35
C TYR A 38 -7.17 17.72 2.02
N ILE A 39 -6.28 17.32 2.96
CA ILE A 39 -5.40 16.15 2.75
C ILE A 39 -6.22 14.86 2.69
N ASN A 40 -7.28 14.74 3.48
CA ASN A 40 -8.17 13.58 3.44
C ASN A 40 -8.78 13.39 2.04
N PHE A 41 -9.21 14.48 1.38
CA PHE A 41 -9.73 14.38 0.01
C PHE A 41 -8.67 14.07 -1.03
N LEU A 42 -7.42 14.57 -0.87
CA LEU A 42 -6.32 14.15 -1.74
C LEU A 42 -6.07 12.64 -1.62
N ASP A 43 -6.02 12.12 -0.40
CA ASP A 43 -5.89 10.69 -0.16
C ASP A 43 -7.11 9.91 -0.72
N ALA A 44 -8.33 10.40 -0.48
CA ALA A 44 -9.56 9.76 -0.93
C ALA A 44 -9.60 9.59 -2.45
N PHE A 45 -9.34 10.66 -3.20
CA PHE A 45 -9.47 10.60 -4.66
C PHE A 45 -8.32 9.86 -5.33
N ASN A 46 -7.10 9.94 -4.81
CA ASN A 46 -5.99 9.15 -5.33
C ASN A 46 -6.18 7.66 -5.02
N SER A 47 -6.55 7.32 -3.80
CA SER A 47 -6.80 5.94 -3.38
C SER A 47 -7.97 5.29 -4.11
N TRP A 48 -9.03 6.05 -4.38
CA TRP A 48 -10.18 5.58 -5.16
C TRP A 48 -9.79 5.20 -6.59
N GLN A 49 -9.01 6.03 -7.27
CA GLN A 49 -8.50 5.73 -8.61
C GLN A 49 -7.69 4.44 -8.61
N LEU A 50 -6.84 4.25 -7.62
CA LEU A 50 -6.02 3.04 -7.49
C LEU A 50 -6.90 1.78 -7.38
N VAL A 51 -7.85 1.74 -6.44
CA VAL A 51 -8.66 0.52 -6.25
C VAL A 51 -9.61 0.24 -7.41
N LYS A 52 -10.13 1.30 -8.05
CA LYS A 52 -10.95 1.17 -9.26
C LYS A 52 -10.17 0.52 -10.40
N GLU A 53 -8.98 1.03 -10.69
CA GLU A 53 -8.10 0.50 -11.74
C GLU A 53 -7.63 -0.92 -11.42
N LEU A 54 -7.26 -1.18 -10.16
CA LEU A 54 -6.82 -2.50 -9.73
C LEU A 54 -7.94 -3.55 -9.87
N LYS A 55 -9.17 -3.21 -9.51
CA LYS A 55 -10.32 -4.06 -9.73
C LYS A 55 -10.59 -4.31 -11.22
N GLU A 56 -10.53 -3.28 -12.06
CA GLU A 56 -10.69 -3.42 -13.50
C GLU A 56 -9.62 -4.37 -14.09
N ALA A 57 -8.37 -4.28 -13.61
CA ALA A 57 -7.27 -5.09 -14.12
C ALA A 57 -7.30 -6.55 -13.64
N THR A 58 -7.79 -6.81 -12.43
CA THR A 58 -7.71 -8.14 -11.81
C THR A 58 -9.06 -8.86 -11.70
N GLY A 59 -10.17 -8.15 -11.82
CA GLY A 59 -11.52 -8.67 -11.61
C GLY A 59 -11.86 -8.99 -10.15
N MET A 60 -10.96 -8.72 -9.21
CA MET A 60 -11.12 -9.03 -7.78
C MET A 60 -11.48 -7.78 -6.97
N PRO A 61 -12.23 -7.92 -5.86
CA PRO A 61 -12.36 -6.84 -4.89
C PRO A 61 -10.99 -6.40 -4.37
N CYS A 62 -10.81 -5.08 -4.21
CA CYS A 62 -9.53 -4.48 -3.84
C CYS A 62 -9.70 -3.47 -2.71
N ALA A 63 -8.62 -3.27 -1.97
CA ALA A 63 -8.51 -2.23 -0.97
C ALA A 63 -7.11 -1.61 -0.97
N THR A 64 -7.00 -0.37 -0.53
CA THR A 64 -5.72 0.31 -0.29
C THR A 64 -5.75 1.09 1.01
N SER A 65 -4.58 1.23 1.62
CA SER A 65 -4.30 2.12 2.73
C SER A 65 -3.42 3.26 2.19
N PHE A 66 -3.84 4.49 2.42
CA PHE A 66 -3.20 5.70 1.87
C PHE A 66 -2.81 6.66 2.99
N LYS A 67 -1.65 7.29 2.84
CA LYS A 67 -1.22 8.33 3.76
C LYS A 67 -0.25 9.29 3.06
N HIS A 68 -0.46 10.60 3.27
CA HIS A 68 0.35 11.64 2.65
C HIS A 68 0.41 11.51 1.11
N VAL A 69 -0.75 11.28 0.51
CA VAL A 69 -0.96 11.19 -0.95
C VAL A 69 -0.14 10.07 -1.61
N SER A 70 0.13 9.00 -0.85
CA SER A 70 0.78 7.80 -1.39
C SER A 70 0.23 6.54 -0.72
N PRO A 71 0.13 5.41 -1.44
CA PRO A 71 -0.28 4.14 -0.84
C PRO A 71 0.80 3.62 0.11
N THR A 72 0.39 3.17 1.29
CA THR A 72 1.23 2.33 2.14
C THR A 72 1.21 0.89 1.63
N SER A 73 0.09 0.50 1.04
CA SER A 73 -0.14 -0.78 0.34
C SER A 73 -1.42 -0.76 -0.46
N ALA A 74 -1.54 -1.74 -1.36
CA ALA A 74 -2.77 -2.12 -2.05
C ALA A 74 -2.84 -3.64 -2.15
N ALA A 75 -4.04 -4.22 -2.11
CA ALA A 75 -4.23 -5.67 -2.15
C ALA A 75 -5.52 -6.07 -2.83
N VAL A 76 -5.54 -7.28 -3.37
CA VAL A 76 -6.73 -7.96 -3.89
C VAL A 76 -7.33 -8.90 -2.85
N GLY A 77 -8.60 -9.27 -3.04
CA GLY A 77 -9.40 -10.08 -2.13
C GLY A 77 -9.03 -11.57 -2.08
N LYS A 78 -7.76 -11.86 -1.83
CA LYS A 78 -7.24 -13.22 -1.66
C LYS A 78 -7.25 -13.60 -0.18
N LYS A 79 -7.68 -14.82 0.15
CA LYS A 79 -7.68 -15.32 1.54
C LYS A 79 -6.30 -15.24 2.17
N LEU A 80 -6.24 -14.95 3.46
CA LEU A 80 -5.00 -14.90 4.23
C LEU A 80 -4.67 -16.30 4.77
N SER A 81 -3.38 -16.65 4.79
CA SER A 81 -2.91 -17.80 5.56
C SER A 81 -3.09 -17.55 7.07
N ASP A 82 -3.11 -18.60 7.88
CA ASP A 82 -3.24 -18.47 9.34
C ASP A 82 -2.11 -17.62 9.95
N LYS A 83 -0.89 -17.74 9.44
CA LYS A 83 0.25 -16.89 9.85
C LYS A 83 0.00 -15.42 9.53
N LEU A 84 -0.49 -15.14 8.33
CA LEU A 84 -0.77 -13.77 7.90
C LEU A 84 -1.95 -13.16 8.66
N LYS A 85 -3.00 -13.96 8.96
CA LYS A 85 -4.11 -13.52 9.83
C LYS A 85 -3.59 -13.05 11.20
N LYS A 86 -2.69 -13.82 11.82
CA LYS A 86 -2.06 -13.45 13.10
C LYS A 86 -1.20 -12.20 12.97
N ALA A 87 -0.35 -12.13 11.95
CA ALA A 87 0.50 -10.96 11.70
C ALA A 87 -0.29 -9.67 11.43
N CYS A 88 -1.49 -9.79 10.84
CA CYS A 88 -2.41 -8.67 10.59
C CYS A 88 -3.38 -8.41 11.76
N PHE A 89 -3.34 -9.20 12.83
CA PHE A 89 -4.27 -9.12 13.98
C PHE A 89 -5.75 -9.28 13.60
N VAL A 90 -6.03 -10.22 12.70
CA VAL A 90 -7.38 -10.49 12.18
C VAL A 90 -7.81 -11.94 12.29
N ASP A 91 -7.04 -12.75 13.01
CA ASP A 91 -7.32 -14.18 13.24
C ASP A 91 -8.58 -14.46 14.08
N ASP A 92 -9.09 -13.45 14.76
CA ASP A 92 -10.33 -13.48 15.55
C ASP A 92 -11.56 -12.90 14.81
N ILE A 93 -11.42 -12.54 13.53
CA ILE A 93 -12.52 -11.94 12.76
C ILE A 93 -13.39 -13.03 12.16
N GLU A 94 -14.62 -13.10 12.65
CA GLU A 94 -15.65 -13.97 12.10
C GLU A 94 -16.06 -13.53 10.69
N GLY A 95 -16.15 -14.46 9.75
CA GLY A 95 -16.57 -14.21 8.37
C GLY A 95 -15.49 -13.56 7.48
N LEU A 96 -14.22 -13.52 7.93
CA LEU A 96 -13.14 -12.94 7.13
C LEU A 96 -12.95 -13.65 5.78
N ASP A 97 -12.94 -14.98 5.80
CA ASP A 97 -12.68 -15.79 4.61
C ASP A 97 -13.85 -15.78 3.60
N GLU A 98 -15.03 -15.37 4.02
CA GLU A 98 -16.24 -15.22 3.22
C GLU A 98 -16.40 -13.84 2.61
N SER A 99 -15.58 -12.85 3.05
CA SER A 99 -15.56 -11.49 2.51
C SER A 99 -14.25 -11.20 1.79
N PRO A 100 -14.19 -11.33 0.45
CA PRO A 100 -12.98 -10.97 -0.30
C PRO A 100 -12.55 -9.50 -0.09
N LEU A 101 -13.50 -8.59 0.09
CA LEU A 101 -13.20 -7.18 0.37
C LEU A 101 -12.54 -7.01 1.74
N ALA A 102 -13.00 -7.71 2.76
CA ALA A 102 -12.38 -7.73 4.08
C ALA A 102 -10.96 -8.32 4.03
N CYS A 103 -10.76 -9.40 3.26
CA CYS A 103 -9.42 -9.95 3.01
C CYS A 103 -8.50 -8.93 2.35
N ALA A 104 -8.97 -8.21 1.32
CA ALA A 104 -8.19 -7.17 0.65
C ALA A 104 -7.79 -6.06 1.63
N TYR A 105 -8.72 -5.59 2.45
CA TYR A 105 -8.44 -4.56 3.45
C TYR A 105 -7.48 -5.04 4.55
N ALA A 106 -7.69 -6.26 5.06
CA ALA A 106 -6.80 -6.86 6.07
C ALA A 106 -5.35 -6.94 5.54
N ARG A 107 -5.16 -7.34 4.29
CA ARG A 107 -3.85 -7.39 3.62
C ARG A 107 -3.25 -5.99 3.45
N ALA A 108 -3.99 -5.05 2.86
CA ALA A 108 -3.50 -3.70 2.62
C ALA A 108 -3.13 -2.99 3.92
N ARG A 109 -4.01 -3.03 4.94
CA ARG A 109 -3.75 -2.43 6.27
C ARG A 109 -2.61 -3.12 7.01
N GLY A 110 -2.47 -4.42 6.81
CA GLY A 110 -1.48 -5.25 7.48
C GLY A 110 -0.06 -5.17 6.92
N THR A 111 0.13 -4.60 5.74
CA THR A 111 1.44 -4.53 5.07
C THR A 111 2.45 -3.66 5.83
N ASP A 112 2.12 -2.41 6.04
CA ASP A 112 2.95 -1.44 6.74
C ASP A 112 2.11 -0.79 7.84
N ARG A 113 1.99 -1.51 8.96
CA ARG A 113 1.12 -1.11 10.05
C ARG A 113 1.57 0.18 10.73
N MET A 114 2.87 0.49 10.67
CA MET A 114 3.46 1.73 11.17
C MET A 114 2.98 2.93 10.34
N SER A 115 3.14 2.86 9.01
CA SER A 115 2.73 3.93 8.09
C SER A 115 1.22 4.07 7.99
N SER A 116 0.47 2.97 8.15
CA SER A 116 -0.99 2.96 8.05
C SER A 116 -1.72 3.47 9.30
N PHE A 117 -1.01 3.83 10.36
CA PHE A 117 -1.63 4.46 11.52
C PHE A 117 -2.18 5.85 11.15
N GLY A 118 -3.49 6.03 11.24
CA GLY A 118 -4.19 7.25 10.82
C GLY A 118 -4.28 7.40 9.30
N ASP A 119 -4.42 6.30 8.57
CA ASP A 119 -4.54 6.23 7.13
C ASP A 119 -5.91 6.68 6.60
N TRP A 120 -5.99 6.79 5.28
CA TRP A 120 -7.23 6.83 4.52
C TRP A 120 -7.42 5.51 3.78
N ILE A 121 -8.65 5.00 3.78
CA ILE A 121 -8.99 3.69 3.20
C ILE A 121 -9.80 3.89 1.94
N ALA A 122 -9.47 3.19 0.85
CA ALA A 122 -10.35 3.05 -0.30
C ALA A 122 -10.71 1.58 -0.53
N LEU A 123 -11.97 1.36 -0.88
CA LEU A 123 -12.55 0.05 -1.17
C LEU A 123 -13.14 0.08 -2.58
N SER A 124 -12.86 -0.93 -3.38
CA SER A 124 -13.35 -1.01 -4.77
C SER A 124 -14.83 -1.37 -4.88
N ASP A 125 -15.39 -1.94 -3.83
CA ASP A 125 -16.75 -2.48 -3.77
C ASP A 125 -17.54 -1.91 -2.59
N VAL A 126 -18.84 -2.22 -2.56
CA VAL A 126 -19.71 -1.86 -1.44
C VAL A 126 -19.15 -2.45 -0.15
N CYS A 127 -18.89 -1.60 0.83
CA CYS A 127 -18.37 -2.00 2.13
C CYS A 127 -19.40 -2.87 2.86
N ASP A 128 -19.01 -4.10 3.16
CA ASP A 128 -19.82 -5.05 3.94
C ASP A 128 -19.55 -4.95 5.46
N LYS A 129 -20.35 -5.67 6.23
CA LYS A 129 -20.25 -5.73 7.69
C LYS A 129 -18.87 -6.16 8.18
N THR A 130 -18.29 -7.19 7.59
CA THR A 130 -16.98 -7.74 7.99
C THR A 130 -15.87 -6.73 7.77
N THR A 131 -15.85 -6.08 6.59
CA THR A 131 -14.92 -5.00 6.28
C THR A 131 -15.07 -3.82 7.24
N ALA A 132 -16.30 -3.39 7.51
CA ALA A 132 -16.57 -2.31 8.46
C ALA A 132 -16.12 -2.65 9.89
N THR A 133 -16.27 -3.89 10.31
CA THR A 133 -15.80 -4.39 11.62
C THR A 133 -14.27 -4.28 11.73
N LEU A 134 -13.54 -4.63 10.68
CA LEU A 134 -12.09 -4.44 10.63
C LEU A 134 -11.70 -2.96 10.70
N ILE A 135 -12.33 -2.12 9.89
CA ILE A 135 -12.07 -0.68 9.86
C ILE A 135 -12.33 -0.05 11.24
N LYS A 136 -13.39 -0.48 11.92
CA LYS A 136 -13.72 0.04 13.26
C LYS A 136 -12.60 -0.20 14.28
N ARG A 137 -11.87 -1.31 14.16
CA ARG A 137 -10.80 -1.72 15.09
C ARG A 137 -9.50 -0.93 14.89
N GLU A 138 -9.28 -0.40 13.70
CA GLU A 138 -8.03 0.27 13.32
C GLU A 138 -8.13 1.79 13.48
N ILE A 139 -7.01 2.44 13.73
CA ILE A 139 -6.94 3.90 13.76
C ILE A 139 -6.74 4.40 12.34
N SER A 140 -7.78 5.02 11.79
CA SER A 140 -7.82 5.57 10.44
C SER A 140 -8.56 6.91 10.42
N ASP A 141 -8.34 7.73 9.40
CA ASP A 141 -8.96 9.05 9.26
C ASP A 141 -10.30 8.99 8.54
N GLY A 142 -10.46 8.07 7.61
CA GLY A 142 -11.68 7.92 6.85
C GLY A 142 -11.63 6.81 5.83
N VAL A 143 -12.76 6.63 5.15
CA VAL A 143 -12.95 5.61 4.12
C VAL A 143 -13.76 6.17 2.96
N ILE A 144 -13.39 5.75 1.73
CA ILE A 144 -14.14 5.99 0.51
C ILE A 144 -14.50 4.66 -0.15
N ALA A 145 -15.75 4.53 -0.59
CA ALA A 145 -16.27 3.35 -1.27
C ALA A 145 -17.43 3.72 -2.20
N PRO A 146 -17.80 2.88 -3.17
CA PRO A 146 -18.96 3.12 -4.04
C PRO A 146 -20.29 2.99 -3.29
N GLY A 147 -20.30 2.40 -2.10
CA GLY A 147 -21.46 2.24 -1.25
C GLY A 147 -21.11 1.53 0.06
N TYR A 148 -22.11 1.41 0.90
CA TYR A 148 -22.02 0.76 2.22
C TYR A 148 -23.33 0.02 2.47
N THR A 149 -23.28 -1.21 3.00
CA THR A 149 -24.49 -1.85 3.53
C THR A 149 -24.98 -1.09 4.76
N ASP A 150 -26.26 -1.19 5.10
CA ASP A 150 -26.81 -0.49 6.27
C ASP A 150 -26.06 -0.87 7.55
N GLU A 151 -25.77 -2.17 7.73
CA GLU A 151 -25.00 -2.67 8.88
C GLU A 151 -23.57 -2.09 8.91
N ALA A 152 -22.89 -2.05 7.76
CA ALA A 152 -21.54 -1.47 7.66
C ALA A 152 -21.55 0.02 8.00
N LEU A 153 -22.55 0.75 7.51
CA LEU A 153 -22.67 2.18 7.76
C LEU A 153 -22.92 2.47 9.25
N GLU A 154 -23.77 1.69 9.92
CA GLU A 154 -24.01 1.81 11.38
C GLU A 154 -22.71 1.57 12.17
N ILE A 155 -21.96 0.53 11.82
CA ILE A 155 -20.69 0.20 12.47
C ILE A 155 -19.69 1.36 12.31
N LEU A 156 -19.52 1.88 11.10
CA LEU A 156 -18.59 2.96 10.80
C LEU A 156 -18.99 4.28 11.44
N LYS A 157 -20.30 4.62 11.45
CA LYS A 157 -20.81 5.82 12.12
C LYS A 157 -20.59 5.79 13.64
N SER A 158 -20.52 4.61 14.26
CA SER A 158 -20.21 4.50 15.69
C SER A 158 -18.75 4.81 16.06
N LYS A 159 -17.84 4.86 15.05
CA LYS A 159 -16.43 5.15 15.22
C LYS A 159 -16.22 6.66 15.51
N ARG A 160 -15.14 7.00 16.26
CA ARG A 160 -14.81 8.39 16.64
C ARG A 160 -15.99 9.19 17.23
N LYS A 161 -16.81 8.52 18.04
CA LYS A 161 -18.00 9.17 18.66
C LYS A 161 -18.93 9.83 17.63
N GLY A 162 -19.10 9.20 16.46
CA GLY A 162 -19.97 9.71 15.41
C GLY A 162 -19.33 10.71 14.44
N ASN A 163 -18.00 10.87 14.46
CA ASN A 163 -17.28 11.83 13.61
C ASN A 163 -16.27 11.17 12.67
N TYR A 164 -16.41 9.87 12.39
CA TYR A 164 -15.56 9.19 11.43
C TYR A 164 -15.90 9.62 10.00
N ASN A 165 -14.88 9.89 9.18
CA ASN A 165 -15.12 10.34 7.81
C ASN A 165 -15.54 9.17 6.92
N ILE A 166 -16.76 9.25 6.38
CA ILE A 166 -17.32 8.22 5.48
C ILE A 166 -17.76 8.94 4.20
N VAL A 167 -17.12 8.59 3.08
CA VAL A 167 -17.39 9.19 1.78
C VAL A 167 -17.87 8.10 0.83
N LYS A 168 -19.00 8.36 0.17
CA LYS A 168 -19.51 7.57 -0.95
C LYS A 168 -19.13 8.26 -2.24
N ILE A 169 -18.60 7.51 -3.21
CA ILE A 169 -18.25 8.01 -4.53
C ILE A 169 -19.14 7.39 -5.61
N ASP A 170 -19.46 8.17 -6.63
CA ASP A 170 -20.10 7.64 -7.83
C ASP A 170 -19.07 6.80 -8.62
N PRO A 171 -19.23 5.47 -8.70
CA PRO A 171 -18.28 4.61 -9.40
C PRO A 171 -18.28 4.81 -10.92
N ASN A 172 -19.32 5.44 -11.47
CA ASN A 172 -19.45 5.70 -12.90
C ASN A 172 -18.87 7.04 -13.32
N TYR A 173 -18.48 7.89 -12.34
CA TYR A 173 -17.85 9.16 -12.66
C TYR A 173 -16.51 8.95 -13.39
N ILE A 174 -16.37 9.67 -14.50
CA ILE A 174 -15.16 9.71 -15.32
C ILE A 174 -14.66 11.15 -15.31
N PRO A 175 -13.46 11.42 -14.77
CA PRO A 175 -12.85 12.74 -14.83
C PRO A 175 -12.57 13.17 -16.27
N GLU A 176 -12.42 14.46 -16.48
CA GLU A 176 -12.04 15.02 -17.78
C GLU A 176 -10.67 14.48 -18.23
N GLU A 177 -10.44 14.47 -19.55
CA GLU A 177 -9.20 13.93 -20.12
C GLU A 177 -7.96 14.78 -19.80
N GLN A 178 -8.17 16.05 -19.49
CA GLN A 178 -7.07 16.96 -19.12
C GLN A 178 -7.13 17.29 -17.64
N GLU A 179 -5.97 17.31 -17.04
CA GLU A 179 -5.77 17.73 -15.65
C GLU A 179 -4.86 18.94 -15.55
N LYS A 180 -5.10 19.78 -14.56
CA LYS A 180 -4.39 21.03 -14.31
C LYS A 180 -3.79 21.06 -12.92
N LYS A 181 -2.60 21.61 -12.83
CA LYS A 181 -1.90 21.89 -11.57
C LYS A 181 -1.32 23.30 -11.61
N GLN A 182 -1.43 24.02 -10.50
CA GLN A 182 -0.84 25.35 -10.39
C GLN A 182 0.38 25.36 -9.46
N VAL A 183 1.47 25.93 -9.94
CA VAL A 183 2.68 26.15 -9.15
C VAL A 183 3.15 27.58 -9.38
N TYR A 184 3.27 28.37 -8.34
CA TYR A 184 3.66 29.78 -8.40
C TYR A 184 2.78 30.63 -9.36
N GLY A 185 1.46 30.32 -9.41
CA GLY A 185 0.52 31.00 -10.30
C GLY A 185 0.58 30.56 -11.78
N ILE A 186 1.51 29.68 -12.14
CA ILE A 186 1.61 29.10 -13.49
C ILE A 186 0.80 27.82 -13.52
N THR A 187 -0.09 27.71 -14.50
CA THR A 187 -0.89 26.51 -14.72
C THR A 187 -0.14 25.55 -15.64
N PHE A 188 0.04 24.33 -15.15
CA PHE A 188 0.46 23.17 -15.91
C PHE A 188 -0.78 22.40 -16.34
N GLU A 189 -0.88 22.07 -17.62
CA GLU A 189 -1.97 21.27 -18.18
C GLU A 189 -1.38 20.09 -18.93
N GLN A 190 -1.94 18.89 -18.67
CA GLN A 190 -1.52 17.66 -19.33
C GLN A 190 -2.72 16.72 -19.51
N GLY A 191 -2.57 15.75 -20.42
CA GLY A 191 -3.50 14.63 -20.47
C GLY A 191 -3.42 13.80 -19.20
N ARG A 192 -4.56 13.35 -18.70
CA ARG A 192 -4.63 12.45 -17.57
C ARG A 192 -3.97 11.12 -17.91
N ASN A 193 -3.26 10.51 -16.96
CA ASN A 193 -2.65 9.21 -17.17
C ASN A 193 -3.71 8.10 -17.26
N ASN A 194 -4.25 7.89 -18.47
CA ASN A 194 -5.25 6.88 -18.78
C ASN A 194 -4.66 5.53 -19.22
N PHE A 195 -3.34 5.38 -19.17
CA PHE A 195 -2.66 4.15 -19.54
C PHE A 195 -3.16 2.97 -18.70
N LYS A 196 -3.65 1.91 -19.37
CA LYS A 196 -4.16 0.70 -18.72
C LYS A 196 -3.05 -0.29 -18.47
N ILE A 197 -2.89 -0.66 -17.20
CA ILE A 197 -1.93 -1.68 -16.76
C ILE A 197 -2.67 -3.02 -16.75
N ASN A 198 -2.20 -3.95 -17.57
CA ASN A 198 -2.72 -5.30 -17.70
C ASN A 198 -1.56 -6.27 -18.00
N LYS A 199 -1.84 -7.56 -18.18
CA LYS A 199 -0.81 -8.59 -18.40
C LYS A 199 0.03 -8.39 -19.67
N GLU A 200 -0.52 -7.75 -20.70
CA GLU A 200 0.16 -7.48 -21.96
C GLU A 200 1.36 -6.54 -21.74
N LEU A 201 1.33 -5.72 -20.70
CA LEU A 201 2.43 -4.83 -20.34
C LEU A 201 3.75 -5.59 -20.06
N PHE A 202 3.67 -6.84 -19.67
CA PHE A 202 4.83 -7.68 -19.31
C PHE A 202 5.26 -8.63 -20.43
N SER A 203 4.81 -8.43 -21.66
CA SER A 203 5.09 -9.31 -22.79
C SER A 203 6.52 -9.22 -23.30
N GLU A 204 7.22 -8.08 -23.12
CA GLU A 204 8.61 -7.91 -23.56
C GLU A 204 9.58 -8.36 -22.47
N VAL A 205 9.78 -9.69 -22.37
CA VAL A 205 10.73 -10.27 -21.43
C VAL A 205 12.14 -10.20 -22.00
N VAL A 206 13.05 -9.50 -21.30
CA VAL A 206 14.41 -9.20 -21.77
C VAL A 206 15.49 -10.12 -21.21
N THR A 207 15.19 -10.91 -20.18
CA THR A 207 16.10 -11.85 -19.53
C THR A 207 16.11 -13.23 -20.21
N GLU A 208 17.07 -14.09 -19.89
CA GLU A 208 17.16 -15.46 -20.40
C GLU A 208 15.98 -16.33 -19.93
N ASN A 209 15.67 -16.29 -18.63
CA ASN A 209 14.45 -16.88 -18.10
C ASN A 209 13.25 -16.05 -18.56
N LYS A 210 12.24 -16.71 -19.18
CA LYS A 210 11.07 -16.05 -19.79
C LYS A 210 9.76 -16.35 -19.06
N GLU A 211 9.80 -17.16 -17.99
CA GLU A 211 8.59 -17.67 -17.37
C GLU A 211 8.05 -16.72 -16.30
N PHE A 212 6.89 -16.13 -16.56
CA PHE A 212 6.06 -15.45 -15.57
C PHE A 212 4.89 -16.37 -15.17
N PRO A 213 4.86 -16.90 -13.94
CA PRO A 213 3.66 -17.53 -13.40
C PRO A 213 2.49 -16.53 -13.29
N GLU A 214 1.26 -17.01 -13.37
CA GLU A 214 0.07 -16.16 -13.30
C GLU A 214 0.01 -15.32 -12.01
N ASP A 215 0.34 -15.90 -10.88
CA ASP A 215 0.43 -15.18 -9.60
C ASP A 215 1.45 -14.02 -9.66
N ALA A 216 2.60 -14.22 -10.29
CA ALA A 216 3.60 -13.17 -10.46
C ALA A 216 3.11 -12.04 -11.37
N ILE A 217 2.33 -12.34 -12.40
CA ILE A 217 1.69 -11.33 -13.26
C ILE A 217 0.69 -10.50 -12.46
N ILE A 218 -0.13 -11.13 -11.62
CA ILE A 218 -1.06 -10.43 -10.73
C ILE A 218 -0.28 -9.51 -9.77
N ASP A 219 0.78 -10.00 -9.16
CA ASP A 219 1.62 -9.22 -8.25
C ASP A 219 2.29 -8.04 -8.98
N LEU A 220 2.76 -8.22 -10.22
CA LEU A 220 3.29 -7.12 -11.03
C LEU A 220 2.22 -6.09 -11.41
N ILE A 221 0.99 -6.51 -11.72
CA ILE A 221 -0.15 -5.60 -11.94
C ILE A 221 -0.39 -4.77 -10.67
N ILE A 222 -0.46 -5.41 -9.50
CA ILE A 222 -0.62 -4.72 -8.21
C ILE A 222 0.51 -3.72 -7.99
N SER A 223 1.75 -4.15 -8.20
CA SER A 223 2.93 -3.31 -8.05
C SER A 223 2.86 -2.07 -8.96
N MET A 224 2.64 -2.24 -10.26
CA MET A 224 2.65 -1.16 -11.23
C MET A 224 1.47 -0.19 -11.06
N ILE A 225 0.26 -0.69 -10.74
CA ILE A 225 -0.89 0.18 -10.43
C ILE A 225 -0.64 0.95 -9.13
N THR A 226 -0.06 0.33 -8.12
CA THR A 226 0.33 1.01 -6.88
C THR A 226 1.29 2.16 -7.17
N LEU A 227 2.31 1.93 -8.01
CA LEU A 227 3.28 2.96 -8.40
C LEU A 227 2.68 4.12 -9.19
N LYS A 228 1.67 3.85 -10.01
CA LYS A 228 0.96 4.90 -10.78
C LYS A 228 0.37 5.99 -9.87
N TYR A 229 0.10 5.67 -8.62
CA TYR A 229 -0.48 6.57 -7.60
C TYR A 229 0.48 6.85 -6.43
N THR A 230 1.78 6.57 -6.62
CA THR A 230 2.82 6.78 -5.60
C THR A 230 3.75 7.91 -6.01
N GLN A 231 4.04 8.83 -5.10
CA GLN A 231 4.98 9.94 -5.36
C GLN A 231 6.36 9.40 -5.80
N SER A 232 6.86 9.91 -6.91
CA SER A 232 8.13 9.46 -7.50
C SER A 232 9.35 10.03 -6.76
N ASN A 233 10.55 9.38 -6.83
CA ASN A 233 10.74 8.03 -7.36
C ASN A 233 10.01 7.00 -6.49
N SER A 234 9.49 5.97 -7.13
CA SER A 234 8.80 4.92 -6.40
C SER A 234 9.15 3.51 -6.89
N VAL A 235 9.19 2.58 -5.93
CA VAL A 235 9.42 1.13 -6.12
C VAL A 235 8.44 0.38 -5.24
N CYS A 236 7.85 -0.68 -5.77
CA CYS A 236 6.89 -1.50 -5.03
C CYS A 236 7.23 -2.98 -5.15
N TYR A 237 7.41 -3.62 -4.00
CA TYR A 237 7.50 -5.07 -3.87
C TYR A 237 6.08 -5.63 -3.67
N ALA A 238 5.74 -6.69 -4.39
CA ALA A 238 4.44 -7.35 -4.29
C ALA A 238 4.59 -8.86 -4.16
N TYR A 239 3.72 -9.48 -3.40
CA TYR A 239 3.71 -10.91 -3.16
C TYR A 239 2.33 -11.38 -2.70
N ASP A 240 1.92 -12.53 -3.18
CA ASP A 240 0.66 -13.19 -2.75
C ASP A 240 -0.58 -12.28 -2.81
N GLY A 241 -0.70 -11.48 -3.85
CA GLY A 241 -1.88 -10.64 -4.09
C GLY A 241 -1.88 -9.31 -3.33
N GLN A 242 -0.73 -8.82 -2.88
CA GLN A 242 -0.61 -7.53 -2.20
C GLN A 242 0.75 -6.85 -2.41
N ALA A 243 0.76 -5.53 -2.37
CA ALA A 243 1.98 -4.78 -2.19
C ALA A 243 2.50 -5.02 -0.77
N ILE A 244 3.76 -5.45 -0.64
CA ILE A 244 4.39 -5.79 0.66
C ILE A 244 5.43 -4.78 1.11
N GLY A 245 5.85 -3.88 0.23
CA GLY A 245 6.75 -2.78 0.55
C GLY A 245 6.72 -1.71 -0.53
N VAL A 246 6.37 -0.48 -0.16
CA VAL A 246 6.31 0.67 -1.07
C VAL A 246 7.33 1.71 -0.61
N GLY A 247 8.24 2.07 -1.50
CA GLY A 247 9.14 3.22 -1.36
C GLY A 247 8.62 4.37 -2.21
N ALA A 248 8.46 5.55 -1.61
CA ALA A 248 7.86 6.71 -2.22
C ALA A 248 8.71 7.96 -2.03
N GLY A 249 8.68 8.88 -3.00
CA GLY A 249 9.23 10.23 -2.86
C GLY A 249 10.75 10.30 -2.69
N GLN A 250 11.49 9.29 -3.11
CA GLN A 250 12.94 9.27 -2.96
C GLN A 250 13.64 9.90 -4.18
N GLN A 251 14.67 10.71 -3.93
CA GLN A 251 15.44 11.37 -4.97
C GLN A 251 16.40 10.42 -5.70
N SER A 252 16.81 9.34 -5.06
CA SER A 252 17.68 8.32 -5.64
C SER A 252 16.93 6.99 -5.81
N ARG A 253 17.05 6.36 -6.99
CA ARG A 253 16.43 5.05 -7.27
C ARG A 253 16.86 3.98 -6.27
N ILE A 254 18.16 3.89 -6.00
CA ILE A 254 18.65 2.88 -5.04
C ILE A 254 18.14 3.11 -3.61
N HIS A 255 17.98 4.36 -3.16
CA HIS A 255 17.39 4.65 -1.86
C HIS A 255 15.92 4.18 -1.83
N CYS A 256 15.19 4.38 -2.92
CA CYS A 256 13.83 3.93 -3.06
C CYS A 256 13.73 2.40 -3.00
N THR A 257 14.58 1.71 -3.75
CA THR A 257 14.65 0.23 -3.77
C THR A 257 14.99 -0.34 -2.39
N ARG A 258 15.92 0.31 -1.66
CA ARG A 258 16.28 -0.08 -0.28
C ARG A 258 15.11 0.12 0.69
N LEU A 259 14.45 1.28 0.64
CA LEU A 259 13.33 1.59 1.52
C LEU A 259 12.18 0.60 1.31
N ALA A 260 11.76 0.40 0.05
CA ALA A 260 10.71 -0.55 -0.29
C ALA A 260 11.08 -1.98 0.12
N GLY A 261 12.34 -2.40 -0.14
CA GLY A 261 12.82 -3.72 0.23
C GLY A 261 12.90 -3.94 1.75
N THR A 262 13.27 -2.92 2.53
CA THR A 262 13.27 -3.02 4.00
C THR A 262 11.86 -3.20 4.54
N LYS A 263 10.87 -2.50 3.98
CA LYS A 263 9.46 -2.69 4.33
C LYS A 263 8.96 -4.10 3.97
N ALA A 264 9.33 -4.60 2.79
CA ALA A 264 9.00 -5.96 2.36
C ALA A 264 9.63 -7.02 3.27
N ASP A 265 10.89 -6.86 3.65
CA ASP A 265 11.57 -7.73 4.60
C ASP A 265 10.86 -7.73 5.96
N THR A 266 10.47 -6.56 6.46
CA THR A 266 9.72 -6.43 7.72
C THR A 266 8.35 -7.13 7.63
N TRP A 267 7.63 -7.01 6.49
CA TRP A 267 6.38 -7.72 6.28
C TRP A 267 6.55 -9.24 6.37
N HIS A 268 7.59 -9.81 5.77
CA HIS A 268 7.90 -11.23 5.89
C HIS A 268 8.28 -11.61 7.33
N LEU A 269 9.12 -10.81 7.99
CA LEU A 269 9.60 -11.07 9.34
C LEU A 269 8.48 -10.98 10.40
N ARG A 270 7.43 -10.21 10.17
CA ARG A 270 6.23 -10.21 11.03
C ARG A 270 5.54 -11.58 11.08
N GLN A 271 5.79 -12.45 10.11
CA GLN A 271 5.29 -13.83 10.04
C GLN A 271 6.30 -14.86 10.58
N HIS A 272 7.47 -14.41 11.05
CA HIS A 272 8.46 -15.27 11.71
C HIS A 272 7.90 -15.78 13.04
N GLU A 273 8.19 -17.04 13.39
CA GLU A 273 7.61 -17.70 14.57
C GLU A 273 7.91 -16.95 15.88
N LYS A 274 9.14 -16.47 16.07
CA LYS A 274 9.50 -15.66 17.24
C LYS A 274 8.66 -14.39 17.35
N VAL A 275 8.34 -13.74 16.23
CA VAL A 275 7.51 -12.51 16.20
C VAL A 275 6.05 -12.82 16.49
N LEU A 276 5.49 -13.87 15.88
CA LEU A 276 4.11 -14.30 16.10
C LEU A 276 3.84 -14.74 17.54
N ASN A 277 4.87 -15.24 18.25
CA ASN A 277 4.77 -15.76 19.62
C ASN A 277 5.33 -14.79 20.67
N LEU A 278 5.54 -13.51 20.35
CA LEU A 278 5.96 -12.51 21.36
C LEU A 278 4.98 -12.49 22.54
N PRO A 279 5.46 -12.62 23.79
CA PRO A 279 4.61 -12.77 24.97
C PRO A 279 4.07 -11.43 25.47
N PHE A 280 3.27 -10.75 24.65
CA PHE A 280 2.72 -9.44 24.97
C PHE A 280 1.87 -9.43 26.24
N LEU A 281 1.92 -8.33 26.99
CA LEU A 281 0.97 -8.06 28.06
C LEU A 281 -0.44 -8.01 27.49
N PRO A 282 -1.46 -8.58 28.17
CA PRO A 282 -2.85 -8.53 27.71
C PRO A 282 -3.41 -7.11 27.56
N THR A 283 -2.81 -6.15 28.26
CA THR A 283 -3.23 -4.75 28.31
C THR A 283 -2.59 -3.88 27.23
N ILE A 284 -1.64 -4.41 26.45
CA ILE A 284 -0.96 -3.63 25.42
C ILE A 284 -1.92 -3.19 24.32
N SER A 285 -1.88 -1.92 23.93
CA SER A 285 -2.68 -1.42 22.82
C SER A 285 -2.17 -1.96 21.48
N ARG A 286 -3.02 -1.97 20.44
CA ARG A 286 -2.61 -2.36 19.10
C ARG A 286 -1.49 -1.48 18.53
N PRO A 287 -1.56 -0.13 18.62
CA PRO A 287 -0.47 0.73 18.17
C PRO A 287 0.85 0.46 18.89
N ASP A 288 0.81 0.28 20.21
CA ASP A 288 2.03 -0.04 20.97
C ASP A 288 2.60 -1.40 20.56
N ARG A 289 1.72 -2.38 20.31
CA ARG A 289 2.15 -3.69 19.81
C ARG A 289 2.85 -3.57 18.45
N ASP A 290 2.32 -2.76 17.54
CA ASP A 290 2.96 -2.51 16.25
C ASP A 290 4.34 -1.87 16.39
N ASN A 291 4.46 -0.84 17.24
CA ASN A 291 5.74 -0.19 17.55
C ASN A 291 6.77 -1.17 18.12
N VAL A 292 6.34 -1.99 19.08
CA VAL A 292 7.22 -2.98 19.72
C VAL A 292 7.67 -4.07 18.73
N ILE A 293 6.78 -4.54 17.85
CA ILE A 293 7.15 -5.51 16.80
C ILE A 293 8.16 -4.89 15.84
N ASP A 294 7.95 -3.63 15.44
CA ASP A 294 8.88 -2.93 14.56
C ASP A 294 10.26 -2.79 15.21
N GLY A 295 10.32 -2.35 16.48
CA GLY A 295 11.54 -2.27 17.26
C GLY A 295 12.24 -3.63 17.46
N TYR A 296 11.47 -4.69 17.67
CA TYR A 296 11.98 -6.06 17.82
C TYR A 296 12.64 -6.59 16.53
N ILE A 297 12.02 -6.32 15.37
CA ILE A 297 12.53 -6.75 14.07
C ILE A 297 13.69 -5.89 13.60
N ASN A 298 13.53 -4.56 13.63
CA ASN A 298 14.46 -3.61 13.01
C ASN A 298 15.54 -3.11 13.97
N LYS A 299 15.44 -3.43 15.28
CA LYS A 299 16.39 -3.01 16.31
C LYS A 299 16.65 -1.50 16.28
N ASN A 300 15.53 -0.77 16.32
CA ASN A 300 15.52 0.69 16.28
C ASN A 300 16.13 1.32 17.55
N GLU A 301 15.66 2.50 17.91
CA GLU A 301 16.25 3.36 18.96
C GLU A 301 16.19 2.75 20.36
N GLU A 302 15.14 1.99 20.69
CA GLU A 302 14.99 1.31 21.96
C GLU A 302 15.10 -0.21 21.78
N ASP A 303 16.01 -0.84 22.53
CA ASP A 303 16.06 -2.31 22.61
C ASP A 303 14.90 -2.81 23.48
N VAL A 304 13.84 -3.24 22.82
CA VAL A 304 12.61 -3.74 23.47
C VAL A 304 12.82 -5.02 24.28
N CYS A 305 13.96 -5.71 24.11
CA CYS A 305 14.33 -6.90 24.85
C CYS A 305 15.21 -6.58 26.09
N ALA A 306 15.70 -5.35 26.21
CA ALA A 306 16.59 -4.96 27.30
C ALA A 306 15.90 -5.00 28.66
N ASP A 307 16.69 -5.29 29.71
CA ASP A 307 16.18 -5.23 31.08
C ASP A 307 15.77 -3.80 31.48
N GLY A 308 14.64 -3.67 32.17
CA GLY A 308 14.01 -2.38 32.47
C GLY A 308 13.13 -1.84 31.31
N VAL A 309 13.16 -2.45 30.13
CA VAL A 309 12.35 -2.07 28.97
C VAL A 309 11.30 -3.12 28.67
N TRP A 310 11.69 -4.39 28.54
CA TRP A 310 10.78 -5.47 28.15
C TRP A 310 9.57 -5.60 29.08
N GLN A 311 9.73 -5.29 30.38
CA GLN A 311 8.66 -5.36 31.37
C GLN A 311 7.46 -4.44 31.07
N LYS A 312 7.67 -3.42 30.24
CA LYS A 312 6.60 -2.50 29.80
C LYS A 312 5.65 -3.15 28.79
N TYR A 313 6.12 -4.17 28.09
CA TYR A 313 5.43 -4.71 26.90
C TYR A 313 5.10 -6.19 27.00
N PHE A 314 5.91 -6.96 27.74
CA PHE A 314 5.87 -8.43 27.73
C PHE A 314 5.63 -9.00 29.13
N THR A 315 5.05 -10.20 29.17
CA THR A 315 4.87 -10.98 30.42
C THR A 315 6.15 -11.66 30.84
N THR A 316 7.03 -11.99 29.90
CA THR A 316 8.35 -12.58 30.10
C THR A 316 9.34 -11.96 29.11
N GLN A 317 10.63 -11.90 29.45
CA GLN A 317 11.64 -11.37 28.55
C GLN A 317 11.73 -12.22 27.27
N PRO A 318 11.49 -11.63 26.09
CA PRO A 318 11.63 -12.35 24.83
C PRO A 318 13.10 -12.53 24.46
N GLU A 319 13.41 -13.65 23.79
CA GLU A 319 14.70 -13.81 23.14
C GLU A 319 14.83 -12.84 21.96
N PRO A 320 15.94 -12.12 21.79
CA PRO A 320 16.17 -11.27 20.65
C PRO A 320 16.15 -12.06 19.33
N LEU A 321 15.63 -11.46 18.27
CA LEU A 321 15.76 -11.98 16.90
C LEU A 321 17.15 -11.60 16.36
N THR A 322 18.03 -12.58 16.16
CA THR A 322 19.41 -12.32 15.71
C THR A 322 19.48 -11.96 14.22
N ASN A 323 20.57 -11.31 13.81
CA ASN A 323 20.79 -11.00 12.38
C ASN A 323 20.93 -12.26 11.54
N GLU A 324 21.51 -13.32 12.10
CA GLU A 324 21.65 -14.63 11.49
C GLU A 324 20.27 -15.27 11.26
N GLU A 325 19.38 -15.22 12.27
CA GLU A 325 18.01 -15.73 12.14
C GLU A 325 17.22 -14.94 11.11
N ILE A 326 17.32 -13.60 11.12
CA ILE A 326 16.70 -12.71 10.12
C ILE A 326 17.16 -13.12 8.73
N ARG A 327 18.47 -13.24 8.53
CA ARG A 327 19.01 -13.58 7.19
C ARG A 327 18.60 -14.99 6.76
N ALA A 328 18.71 -15.97 7.66
CA ALA A 328 18.30 -17.34 7.39
C ALA A 328 16.82 -17.44 6.98
N TYR A 329 15.93 -16.68 7.65
CA TYR A 329 14.52 -16.64 7.31
C TYR A 329 14.28 -15.97 5.95
N LEU A 330 14.86 -14.79 5.71
CA LEU A 330 14.69 -14.07 4.44
C LEU A 330 15.29 -14.81 3.26
N ASP A 331 16.33 -15.62 3.45
CA ASP A 331 16.92 -16.47 2.40
C ASP A 331 16.00 -17.62 1.96
N THR A 332 14.97 -17.94 2.73
CA THR A 332 13.94 -18.91 2.32
C THR A 332 12.85 -18.29 1.42
N ILE A 333 12.79 -16.96 1.33
CA ILE A 333 11.76 -16.25 0.58
C ILE A 333 12.14 -16.22 -0.90
N THR A 334 11.19 -16.56 -1.76
CA THR A 334 11.30 -16.54 -3.23
C THR A 334 9.98 -16.12 -3.85
N GLY A 335 9.99 -15.78 -5.14
CA GLY A 335 8.77 -15.49 -5.89
C GLY A 335 8.22 -14.08 -5.69
N VAL A 336 8.96 -13.19 -5.02
CA VAL A 336 8.56 -11.79 -4.87
C VAL A 336 8.68 -11.06 -6.20
N SER A 337 7.70 -10.20 -6.50
CA SER A 337 7.66 -9.35 -7.69
C SER A 337 8.03 -7.91 -7.31
N VAL A 338 8.72 -7.21 -8.21
CA VAL A 338 9.08 -5.78 -8.03
C VAL A 338 8.73 -4.99 -9.28
N GLY A 339 8.05 -3.87 -9.09
CA GLY A 339 7.87 -2.84 -10.10
C GLY A 339 8.67 -1.59 -9.76
N SER A 340 9.06 -0.85 -10.79
CA SER A 340 9.70 0.47 -10.69
C SER A 340 9.02 1.45 -11.63
N ASP A 341 8.76 2.67 -11.15
CA ASP A 341 8.11 3.72 -11.95
C ASP A 341 9.01 4.31 -13.05
N ALA A 342 10.31 4.03 -13.01
CA ALA A 342 11.29 4.32 -14.04
C ALA A 342 12.39 3.25 -14.08
N PHE A 343 13.31 3.33 -15.04
CA PHE A 343 14.38 2.36 -15.22
C PHE A 343 15.33 2.27 -14.00
N PHE A 344 15.93 1.10 -13.81
CA PHE A 344 17.03 0.93 -12.89
C PHE A 344 18.34 1.38 -13.53
N PRO A 345 19.03 2.40 -12.96
CA PRO A 345 20.24 2.93 -13.59
C PRO A 345 21.48 2.03 -13.40
N PHE A 346 21.45 1.14 -12.39
CA PHE A 346 22.57 0.28 -12.01
C PHE A 346 22.09 -1.06 -11.45
N SER A 347 22.96 -2.08 -11.54
CA SER A 347 22.69 -3.43 -11.05
C SER A 347 22.56 -3.56 -9.52
N ASP A 348 23.00 -2.56 -8.75
CA ASP A 348 22.84 -2.53 -7.30
C ASP A 348 21.36 -2.60 -6.85
N ASN A 349 20.44 -2.10 -7.68
CA ASN A 349 19.00 -2.24 -7.47
C ASN A 349 18.57 -3.73 -7.54
N ILE A 350 19.12 -4.50 -8.48
CA ILE A 350 18.85 -5.92 -8.62
C ILE A 350 19.47 -6.71 -7.46
N GLU A 351 20.71 -6.38 -7.09
CA GLU A 351 21.38 -7.00 -5.92
C GLU A 351 20.58 -6.75 -4.62
N ARG A 352 20.02 -5.55 -4.46
CA ARG A 352 19.14 -5.25 -3.31
C ARG A 352 17.83 -6.05 -3.38
N ALA A 353 17.17 -6.05 -4.54
CA ALA A 353 15.90 -6.73 -4.74
C ALA A 353 16.01 -8.25 -4.48
N ARG A 354 17.07 -8.88 -5.00
CA ARG A 354 17.36 -10.31 -4.78
C ARG A 354 17.38 -10.68 -3.30
N ARG A 355 17.95 -9.84 -2.44
CA ARG A 355 18.05 -10.09 -1.00
C ARG A 355 16.69 -10.16 -0.29
N SER A 356 15.65 -9.65 -0.91
CA SER A 356 14.25 -9.73 -0.46
C SER A 356 13.43 -10.79 -1.20
N GLY A 357 14.08 -11.79 -1.83
CA GLY A 357 13.42 -12.91 -2.48
C GLY A 357 12.81 -12.60 -3.84
N VAL A 358 13.22 -11.51 -4.50
CA VAL A 358 12.68 -11.11 -5.81
C VAL A 358 13.08 -12.11 -6.89
N SER A 359 12.07 -12.56 -7.62
CA SER A 359 12.19 -13.45 -8.79
C SER A 359 11.67 -12.79 -10.07
N TYR A 360 10.85 -11.75 -9.97
CA TYR A 360 10.15 -11.11 -11.09
C TYR A 360 10.26 -9.60 -11.00
N ILE A 361 10.59 -8.96 -12.13
CA ILE A 361 10.77 -7.50 -12.19
C ILE A 361 10.05 -6.94 -13.41
N ALA A 362 9.41 -5.78 -13.22
CA ALA A 362 8.88 -4.95 -14.30
C ALA A 362 9.39 -3.51 -14.15
N GLU A 363 9.96 -2.94 -15.21
CA GLU A 363 10.44 -1.57 -15.25
C GLU A 363 10.46 -1.06 -16.70
N PRO A 364 10.51 0.26 -16.95
CA PRO A 364 10.37 0.77 -18.32
C PRO A 364 11.46 0.38 -19.30
N GLY A 365 12.71 0.15 -18.85
CA GLY A 365 13.87 0.10 -19.73
C GLY A 365 14.28 1.49 -20.22
N GLY A 366 15.26 1.54 -21.10
CA GLY A 366 15.74 2.77 -21.73
C GLY A 366 16.93 3.43 -21.02
N SER A 367 17.59 2.73 -20.09
CA SER A 367 18.86 3.13 -19.52
C SER A 367 20.01 2.78 -20.48
N ILE A 368 21.06 3.60 -20.50
CA ILE A 368 22.32 3.28 -21.20
C ILE A 368 22.96 1.99 -20.64
N ARG A 369 22.56 1.60 -19.44
CA ARG A 369 23.08 0.44 -18.70
C ARG A 369 22.08 -0.71 -18.56
N ASP A 370 21.10 -0.79 -19.44
CA ASP A 370 20.13 -1.89 -19.41
C ASP A 370 20.81 -3.27 -19.54
N ASP A 371 21.88 -3.36 -20.33
CA ASP A 371 22.69 -4.57 -20.48
C ASP A 371 23.23 -5.09 -19.14
N ILE A 372 23.82 -4.23 -18.32
CA ILE A 372 24.36 -4.59 -17.00
C ILE A 372 23.25 -5.01 -16.03
N VAL A 373 22.09 -4.36 -16.11
CA VAL A 373 20.92 -4.69 -15.28
C VAL A 373 20.34 -6.06 -15.67
N ILE A 374 20.21 -6.31 -16.99
CA ILE A 374 19.76 -7.61 -17.53
C ILE A 374 20.72 -8.73 -17.16
N ASP A 375 22.03 -8.52 -17.33
CA ASP A 375 23.06 -9.52 -16.98
C ASP A 375 23.00 -9.87 -15.48
N CYS A 376 22.76 -8.87 -14.62
CA CYS A 376 22.58 -9.12 -13.19
C CYS A 376 21.32 -9.96 -12.91
N CYS A 377 20.21 -9.71 -13.60
CA CYS A 377 19.01 -10.53 -13.50
C CYS A 377 19.28 -11.97 -13.96
N ASN A 378 19.97 -12.15 -15.11
CA ASN A 378 20.33 -13.46 -15.64
C ASN A 378 21.21 -14.26 -14.68
N LYS A 379 22.19 -13.61 -14.04
CA LYS A 379 23.05 -14.22 -13.00
C LYS A 379 22.25 -14.89 -11.89
N TYR A 380 21.09 -14.36 -11.55
CA TYR A 380 20.23 -14.85 -10.46
C TYR A 380 18.96 -15.57 -10.94
N GLY A 381 18.80 -15.79 -12.24
CA GLY A 381 17.62 -16.42 -12.81
C GLY A 381 16.33 -15.58 -12.67
N ILE A 382 16.45 -14.27 -12.40
CA ILE A 382 15.33 -13.35 -12.27
C ILE A 382 14.74 -13.08 -13.65
N VAL A 383 13.42 -13.10 -13.75
CA VAL A 383 12.66 -12.73 -14.96
C VAL A 383 12.39 -11.23 -14.94
N MET A 384 12.78 -10.53 -16.02
CA MET A 384 12.53 -9.09 -16.16
C MET A 384 11.78 -8.78 -17.45
N ALA A 385 10.74 -7.96 -17.34
CA ALA A 385 10.03 -7.38 -18.48
C ALA A 385 10.25 -5.87 -18.56
N PHE A 386 10.41 -5.35 -19.78
CA PHE A 386 10.40 -3.92 -20.06
C PHE A 386 8.99 -3.48 -20.41
N THR A 387 8.47 -2.56 -19.61
CA THR A 387 7.12 -2.01 -19.80
C THR A 387 7.06 -0.87 -20.80
N LYS A 388 8.20 -0.23 -21.11
CA LYS A 388 8.31 0.99 -21.94
C LYS A 388 7.42 2.15 -21.47
N MET A 389 6.87 2.03 -20.28
CA MET A 389 5.97 3.01 -19.69
C MET A 389 6.52 3.54 -18.37
N ARG A 390 6.95 4.79 -18.36
CA ARG A 390 7.30 5.52 -17.14
C ARG A 390 6.03 5.95 -16.43
N LEU A 391 5.98 5.76 -15.10
CA LEU A 391 4.79 6.03 -14.27
C LEU A 391 5.05 7.12 -13.23
N PHE A 392 5.76 8.17 -13.59
CA PHE A 392 5.99 9.28 -12.66
C PHE A 392 4.68 9.92 -12.20
N HIS A 393 4.62 10.19 -10.91
CA HIS A 393 3.51 10.84 -10.23
C HIS A 393 4.05 11.94 -9.31
N HIS A 394 3.61 13.18 -9.57
CA HIS A 394 4.06 14.37 -8.83
C HIS A 394 2.90 15.28 -8.40
#